data_ab06fa0a26ba51cc3f2fe1cf6169c23f
#
_entry.id   ab06fa0a26ba51cc3f2fe1cf6169c23f
#
_cell.length_a   1.000
_cell.length_b   1.000
_cell.length_c   1.000
_cell.angle_alpha   90.00
_cell.angle_beta   90.00
_cell.angle_gamma   90.00
#
_symmetry.space_group_name_H-M   'P 1'
#
loop_
_entity.id
_entity.type
_entity.pdbx_description
1 polymer ?
#
loop_
_entity_poly.entity_id
_entity_poly.type
_entity_poly.pdbx_seq_one_letter_code
_entity_poly.pdbx_strand_id
1 'polypeptide(L)'
;FADLDVNSNKLGATVIKRNEKLVKLLRGIESMKLGDYQDNTIDAFGDAYEYLMGMYASNAGKSGGEYYTPQEVSELLTKLATVGKSEVNKVYDPACGSGSLLLKAAKILGKDNVRQGFFGQEINLTTYNLCRINMFLHDIDYDKFDIACEDTLLSPQHWDDEPFEVIVSNPPYSTKWKGDDDITLINDPRFAPAGVLAPKSKADLAFI
;
A
#
# COMPACT_ATOMS: atom_id res chain seq x y z
N PHE A 1 -12.06 4.77 9.61
CA PHE A 1 -13.12 5.76 9.92
C PHE A 1 -12.66 6.85 10.90
N ALA A 2 -11.57 6.66 11.67
CA ALA A 2 -11.07 7.68 12.60
C ALA A 2 -10.72 9.01 11.90
N ASP A 3 -10.35 8.97 10.62
CA ASP A 3 -9.98 10.15 9.81
C ASP A 3 -11.17 10.84 9.13
N LEU A 4 -12.38 10.29 9.28
CA LEU A 4 -13.62 10.87 8.76
C LEU A 4 -14.16 11.90 9.75
N ASP A 5 -13.53 13.09 9.79
CA ASP A 5 -14.01 14.21 10.61
C ASP A 5 -15.13 14.97 9.88
N VAL A 6 -16.38 14.60 10.18
CA VAL A 6 -17.58 15.28 9.65
C VAL A 6 -17.67 16.75 10.08
N ASN A 7 -16.92 17.16 11.09
CA ASN A 7 -16.83 18.51 11.59
C ASN A 7 -15.71 19.33 10.96
N SER A 8 -14.91 18.72 10.09
CA SER A 8 -13.76 19.36 9.46
C SER A 8 -14.15 20.62 8.69
N ASN A 9 -13.43 21.70 8.91
CA ASN A 9 -13.59 22.95 8.15
C ASN A 9 -13.29 22.79 6.65
N LYS A 10 -12.60 21.73 6.24
CA LYS A 10 -12.38 21.37 4.83
C LYS A 10 -13.69 21.02 4.10
N LEU A 11 -14.69 20.53 4.83
CA LEU A 11 -16.04 20.28 4.30
C LEU A 11 -16.84 21.57 4.14
N GLY A 12 -16.64 22.55 5.01
CA GLY A 12 -17.32 23.85 4.97
C GLY A 12 -17.13 24.63 6.27
N ALA A 13 -17.06 25.95 6.17
CA ALA A 13 -16.83 26.83 7.30
C ALA A 13 -18.00 26.86 8.31
N THR A 14 -19.19 26.43 7.94
CA THR A 14 -20.38 26.39 8.81
C THR A 14 -20.99 25.00 8.82
N VAL A 15 -21.73 24.65 9.87
CA VAL A 15 -22.46 23.37 9.98
C VAL A 15 -23.37 23.17 8.78
N ILE A 16 -24.07 24.22 8.33
CA ILE A 16 -24.99 24.15 7.17
C ILE A 16 -24.21 23.71 5.92
N LYS A 17 -23.10 24.38 5.60
CA LYS A 17 -22.28 24.06 4.42
C LYS A 17 -21.65 22.66 4.50
N ARG A 18 -21.27 22.21 5.69
CA ARG A 18 -20.78 20.84 5.90
C ARG A 18 -21.88 19.83 5.62
N ASN A 19 -23.07 20.04 6.20
CA ASN A 19 -24.21 19.15 5.98
C ASN A 19 -24.64 19.10 4.52
N GLU A 20 -24.66 20.22 3.81
CA GLU A 20 -24.99 20.26 2.37
C GLU A 20 -24.01 19.38 1.56
N LYS A 21 -22.69 19.46 1.85
CA LYS A 21 -21.71 18.60 1.18
C LYS A 21 -21.87 17.12 1.53
N LEU A 22 -22.09 16.82 2.80
CA LEU A 22 -22.30 15.44 3.25
C LEU A 22 -23.56 14.84 2.64
N VAL A 23 -24.66 15.58 2.63
CA VAL A 23 -25.92 15.16 1.97
C VAL A 23 -25.72 14.93 0.48
N LYS A 24 -24.99 15.82 -0.20
CA LYS A 24 -24.68 15.64 -1.64
C LYS A 24 -23.87 14.38 -1.88
N LEU A 25 -22.85 14.09 -1.02
CA LEU A 25 -22.05 12.88 -1.09
C LEU A 25 -22.92 11.63 -0.86
N LEU A 26 -23.72 11.61 0.20
CA LEU A 26 -24.59 10.48 0.53
C LEU A 26 -25.61 10.19 -0.57
N ARG A 27 -26.23 11.23 -1.14
CA ARG A 27 -27.14 11.07 -2.29
C ARG A 27 -26.42 10.59 -3.54
N GLY A 28 -25.16 11.01 -3.75
CA GLY A 28 -24.32 10.49 -4.82
C GLY A 28 -24.09 8.98 -4.67
N ILE A 29 -23.75 8.54 -3.47
CA ILE A 29 -23.55 7.11 -3.15
C ILE A 29 -24.87 6.34 -3.30
N GLU A 30 -25.97 6.85 -2.76
CA GLU A 30 -27.30 6.23 -2.86
C GLU A 30 -27.75 6.05 -4.32
N SER A 31 -27.40 7.00 -5.20
CA SER A 31 -27.75 6.93 -6.61
C SER A 31 -26.88 5.98 -7.45
N MET A 32 -25.80 5.48 -6.88
CA MET A 32 -24.93 4.51 -7.56
C MET A 32 -25.67 3.18 -7.74
N LYS A 33 -25.74 2.71 -8.97
CA LYS A 33 -26.21 1.36 -9.26
C LYS A 33 -25.03 0.40 -9.12
N LEU A 34 -24.82 -0.11 -7.93
CA LEU A 34 -23.71 -1.02 -7.63
C LEU A 34 -24.00 -2.47 -8.04
N GLY A 35 -25.14 -2.74 -8.69
CA GLY A 35 -25.60 -4.08 -9.05
C GLY A 35 -26.18 -4.84 -7.85
N ASP A 36 -26.70 -6.04 -8.11
CA ASP A 36 -27.09 -6.96 -7.05
C ASP A 36 -25.83 -7.63 -6.48
N TYR A 37 -25.72 -7.65 -5.16
CA TYR A 37 -24.58 -8.25 -4.42
C TYR A 37 -24.38 -9.74 -4.76
N GLN A 38 -25.42 -10.41 -5.28
CA GLN A 38 -25.36 -11.82 -5.70
C GLN A 38 -24.75 -12.03 -7.08
N ASP A 39 -24.72 -11.00 -7.93
CA ASP A 39 -24.22 -11.09 -9.31
C ASP A 39 -22.82 -10.50 -9.50
N ASN A 40 -22.37 -9.67 -8.57
CA ASN A 40 -21.03 -9.05 -8.61
C ASN A 40 -20.13 -9.66 -7.54
N THR A 41 -19.08 -10.33 -7.97
CA THR A 41 -18.02 -10.77 -7.06
C THR A 41 -17.30 -9.53 -6.49
N ILE A 42 -16.84 -9.63 -5.26
CA ILE A 42 -15.98 -8.61 -4.61
C ILE A 42 -14.77 -8.26 -5.50
N ASP A 43 -14.24 -9.22 -6.26
CA ASP A 43 -13.18 -9.00 -7.24
C ASP A 43 -13.53 -7.96 -8.31
N ALA A 44 -14.78 -7.86 -8.75
CA ALA A 44 -15.20 -6.87 -9.73
C ALA A 44 -15.10 -5.43 -9.19
N PHE A 45 -15.33 -5.23 -7.89
CA PHE A 45 -15.14 -3.93 -7.24
C PHE A 45 -13.65 -3.61 -7.05
N GLY A 46 -12.85 -4.60 -6.70
CA GLY A 46 -11.41 -4.47 -6.61
C GLY A 46 -10.78 -4.10 -7.96
N ASP A 47 -11.12 -4.82 -9.02
CA ASP A 47 -10.65 -4.55 -10.38
C ASP A 47 -11.08 -3.15 -10.87
N ALA A 48 -12.33 -2.73 -10.59
CA ALA A 48 -12.81 -1.40 -10.91
C ALA A 48 -12.06 -0.30 -10.14
N TYR A 49 -11.75 -0.55 -8.86
CA TYR A 49 -10.98 0.36 -8.04
C TYR A 49 -9.53 0.48 -8.56
N GLU A 50 -8.87 -0.61 -8.88
CA GLU A 50 -7.53 -0.61 -9.46
C GLU A 50 -7.49 0.12 -10.81
N TYR A 51 -8.51 -0.06 -11.66
CA TYR A 51 -8.65 0.68 -12.91
C TYR A 51 -8.74 2.20 -12.66
N LEU A 52 -9.55 2.63 -11.70
CA LEU A 52 -9.67 4.04 -11.32
C LEU A 52 -8.36 4.59 -10.78
N MET A 53 -7.64 3.82 -9.96
CA MET A 53 -6.31 4.20 -9.45
C MET A 53 -5.29 4.35 -10.59
N GLY A 54 -5.30 3.44 -11.57
CA GLY A 54 -4.46 3.55 -12.77
C GLY A 54 -4.76 4.79 -13.59
N MET A 55 -6.04 5.12 -13.78
CA MET A 55 -6.46 6.36 -14.44
C MET A 55 -6.05 7.62 -13.67
N TYR A 56 -6.18 7.60 -12.35
CA TYR A 56 -5.77 8.71 -11.48
C TYR A 56 -4.25 8.93 -11.57
N ALA A 57 -3.48 7.86 -11.46
CA ALA A 57 -2.02 7.89 -11.59
C ALA A 57 -1.57 8.44 -12.95
N SER A 58 -2.22 8.02 -14.04
CA SER A 58 -1.94 8.51 -15.40
C SER A 58 -2.22 10.01 -15.56
N ASN A 59 -3.23 10.54 -14.88
CA ASN A 59 -3.60 11.95 -14.94
C ASN A 59 -2.79 12.83 -13.97
N ALA A 60 -2.22 12.26 -12.91
CA ALA A 60 -1.45 12.98 -11.90
C ALA A 60 -0.01 13.34 -12.33
N GLY A 61 0.41 12.95 -13.52
CA GLY A 61 1.73 13.25 -14.07
C GLY A 61 2.87 12.55 -13.31
N LYS A 62 3.99 13.28 -13.02
CA LYS A 62 5.17 12.70 -12.36
C LYS A 62 4.88 12.08 -10.98
N SER A 63 3.85 12.53 -10.28
CA SER A 63 3.44 11.99 -8.97
C SER A 63 2.65 10.67 -9.08
N GLY A 64 2.13 10.34 -10.26
CA GLY A 64 1.32 9.13 -10.44
C GLY A 64 2.11 7.82 -10.27
N GLY A 65 3.38 7.83 -10.62
CA GLY A 65 4.28 6.68 -10.47
C GLY A 65 4.65 6.33 -9.03
N GLU A 66 4.44 7.27 -8.08
CA GLU A 66 4.69 7.04 -6.66
C GLU A 66 3.58 6.23 -5.98
N TYR A 67 2.40 6.16 -6.59
CA TYR A 67 1.21 5.54 -5.99
C TYR A 67 0.77 4.23 -6.65
N TYR A 68 1.31 3.90 -7.83
CA TYR A 68 0.81 2.79 -8.62
C TYR A 68 1.92 2.11 -9.41
N THR A 69 2.05 0.81 -9.19
CA THR A 69 2.91 -0.07 -10.01
C THR A 69 2.05 -0.70 -11.12
N PRO A 70 2.45 -0.63 -12.40
CA PRO A 70 1.72 -1.27 -13.49
C PRO A 70 1.48 -2.76 -13.23
N GLN A 71 0.29 -3.24 -13.57
CA GLN A 71 -0.16 -4.61 -13.25
C GLN A 71 0.79 -5.68 -13.79
N GLU A 72 1.33 -5.48 -15.00
CA GLU A 72 2.25 -6.41 -15.66
C GLU A 72 3.60 -6.48 -14.91
N VAL A 73 4.06 -5.35 -14.38
CA VAL A 73 5.30 -5.29 -13.58
C VAL A 73 5.06 -5.98 -12.23
N SER A 74 3.95 -5.69 -11.56
CA SER A 74 3.57 -6.35 -10.31
C SER A 74 3.46 -7.87 -10.48
N GLU A 75 2.88 -8.32 -11.58
CA GLU A 75 2.77 -9.74 -11.91
C GLU A 75 4.13 -10.39 -12.12
N LEU A 76 5.01 -9.74 -12.89
CA LEU A 76 6.36 -10.25 -13.15
C LEU A 76 7.17 -10.36 -11.86
N LEU A 77 7.22 -9.31 -11.06
CA LEU A 77 7.97 -9.28 -9.81
C LEU A 77 7.47 -10.37 -8.84
N THR A 78 6.15 -10.48 -8.69
CA THR A 78 5.56 -11.49 -7.83
C THR A 78 5.84 -12.91 -8.31
N LYS A 79 5.69 -13.19 -9.61
CA LYS A 79 6.01 -14.51 -10.19
C LYS A 79 7.47 -14.88 -9.98
N LEU A 80 8.40 -13.92 -10.10
CA LEU A 80 9.82 -14.16 -9.83
C LEU A 80 10.06 -14.48 -8.36
N ALA A 81 9.45 -13.72 -7.44
CA ALA A 81 9.64 -13.91 -6.00
C ALA A 81 8.99 -15.21 -5.47
N THR A 82 8.01 -15.75 -6.20
CA THR A 82 7.25 -16.95 -5.79
C THR A 82 7.60 -18.21 -6.61
N VAL A 83 8.66 -18.16 -7.42
CA VAL A 83 9.08 -19.33 -8.23
C VAL A 83 9.26 -20.57 -7.35
N GLY A 84 8.58 -21.66 -7.72
CA GLY A 84 8.65 -22.93 -7.01
C GLY A 84 7.91 -22.98 -5.67
N LYS A 85 7.18 -21.93 -5.31
CA LYS A 85 6.36 -21.87 -4.09
C LYS A 85 4.88 -22.01 -4.44
N SER A 86 4.18 -22.91 -3.75
CA SER A 86 2.73 -23.05 -3.80
C SER A 86 2.04 -22.42 -2.60
N GLU A 87 2.76 -22.27 -1.50
CA GLU A 87 2.34 -21.59 -0.28
C GLU A 87 3.54 -20.89 0.35
N VAL A 88 3.28 -19.86 1.15
CA VAL A 88 4.30 -19.10 1.87
C VAL A 88 3.80 -18.73 3.27
N ASN A 89 4.73 -18.40 4.18
CA ASN A 89 4.34 -17.92 5.51
C ASN A 89 3.70 -16.52 5.42
N LYS A 90 4.44 -15.55 4.91
CA LYS A 90 4.10 -14.12 4.84
C LYS A 90 4.62 -13.51 3.54
N VAL A 91 3.93 -12.48 3.08
CA VAL A 91 4.38 -11.60 1.99
C VAL A 91 4.57 -10.19 2.55
N TYR A 92 5.70 -9.55 2.25
CA TYR A 92 5.99 -8.20 2.73
C TYR A 92 6.35 -7.25 1.59
N ASP A 93 5.87 -6.01 1.71
CA ASP A 93 6.29 -4.88 0.85
C ASP A 93 6.65 -3.66 1.72
N PRO A 94 7.94 -3.32 1.83
CA PRO A 94 8.43 -2.21 2.66
C PRO A 94 8.06 -0.82 2.13
N ALA A 95 7.52 -0.70 0.92
CA ALA A 95 7.04 0.54 0.32
C ALA A 95 5.77 0.27 -0.48
N CYS A 96 4.74 -0.25 0.21
CA CYS A 96 3.62 -0.94 -0.42
C CYS A 96 2.70 -0.05 -1.28
N GLY A 97 2.79 1.27 -1.14
CA GLY A 97 1.94 2.16 -1.92
C GLY A 97 0.46 1.85 -1.70
N SER A 98 -0.28 1.66 -2.78
CA SER A 98 -1.69 1.23 -2.75
C SER A 98 -1.89 -0.27 -2.56
N GLY A 99 -0.82 -1.06 -2.38
CA GLY A 99 -0.88 -2.50 -2.14
C GLY A 99 -0.89 -3.38 -3.39
N SER A 100 -0.62 -2.83 -4.57
CA SER A 100 -0.72 -3.58 -5.84
C SER A 100 0.14 -4.85 -5.88
N LEU A 101 1.36 -4.82 -5.32
CA LEU A 101 2.25 -5.98 -5.27
C LEU A 101 1.73 -7.06 -4.31
N LEU A 102 1.21 -6.64 -3.14
CA LEU A 102 0.62 -7.55 -2.15
C LEU A 102 -0.62 -8.24 -2.72
N LEU A 103 -1.50 -7.48 -3.39
CA LEU A 103 -2.70 -8.01 -4.03
C LEU A 103 -2.36 -8.94 -5.20
N LYS A 104 -1.32 -8.62 -5.96
CA LYS A 104 -0.86 -9.51 -7.01
C LYS A 104 -0.31 -10.83 -6.44
N ALA A 105 0.38 -10.77 -5.29
CA ALA A 105 0.81 -11.97 -4.58
C ALA A 105 -0.38 -12.81 -4.10
N ALA A 106 -1.42 -12.16 -3.56
CA ALA A 106 -2.67 -12.83 -3.18
C ALA A 106 -3.35 -13.53 -4.37
N LYS A 107 -3.37 -12.88 -5.54
CA LYS A 107 -3.97 -13.44 -6.75
C LYS A 107 -3.16 -14.61 -7.36
N ILE A 108 -1.83 -14.56 -7.31
CA ILE A 108 -0.94 -15.56 -7.88
C ILE A 108 -0.83 -16.79 -6.99
N LEU A 109 -0.63 -16.61 -5.69
CA LEU A 109 -0.50 -17.69 -4.72
C LEU A 109 -1.86 -18.26 -4.29
N GLY A 110 -2.90 -17.43 -4.32
CA GLY A 110 -4.14 -17.65 -3.58
C GLY A 110 -4.01 -17.10 -2.15
N LYS A 111 -4.98 -16.29 -1.73
CA LYS A 111 -4.93 -15.62 -0.40
C LYS A 111 -4.79 -16.61 0.77
N ASP A 112 -5.41 -17.80 0.64
CA ASP A 112 -5.38 -18.84 1.67
C ASP A 112 -4.01 -19.55 1.77
N ASN A 113 -3.20 -19.47 0.72
CA ASN A 113 -1.85 -20.04 0.68
C ASN A 113 -0.79 -19.09 1.24
N VAL A 114 -1.17 -17.87 1.66
CA VAL A 114 -0.34 -16.98 2.47
C VAL A 114 -0.78 -17.13 3.92
N ARG A 115 -0.13 -18.07 4.64
CA ARG A 115 -0.63 -18.59 5.92
C ARG A 115 -0.85 -17.54 6.99
N GLN A 116 0.09 -16.61 7.13
CA GLN A 116 0.10 -15.58 8.18
C GLN A 116 -0.24 -14.19 7.63
N GLY A 117 -0.49 -14.08 6.31
CA GLY A 117 -1.01 -12.87 5.69
C GLY A 117 0.02 -11.96 5.05
N PHE A 118 -0.42 -10.74 4.79
CA PHE A 118 0.28 -9.73 4.01
C PHE A 118 0.71 -8.57 4.90
N PHE A 119 1.95 -8.18 4.77
CA PHE A 119 2.57 -7.11 5.56
C PHE A 119 3.03 -6.00 4.64
N GLY A 120 2.84 -4.76 5.06
CA GLY A 120 3.28 -3.62 4.27
C GLY A 120 3.59 -2.41 5.11
N GLN A 121 4.39 -1.51 4.55
CA GLN A 121 4.66 -0.23 5.18
C GLN A 121 4.62 0.89 4.16
N GLU A 122 3.96 2.01 4.52
CA GLU A 122 3.78 3.16 3.66
C GLU A 122 3.87 4.45 4.48
N ILE A 123 4.68 5.39 4.03
CA ILE A 123 4.90 6.65 4.75
C ILE A 123 3.74 7.65 4.60
N ASN A 124 3.04 7.61 3.46
CA ASN A 124 1.96 8.55 3.15
C ASN A 124 0.62 8.03 3.71
N LEU A 125 0.04 8.78 4.65
CA LEU A 125 -1.23 8.40 5.29
C LEU A 125 -2.38 8.16 4.29
N THR A 126 -2.47 8.96 3.22
CA THR A 126 -3.52 8.80 2.21
C THR A 126 -3.34 7.49 1.46
N THR A 127 -2.12 7.21 1.01
CA THR A 127 -1.78 5.97 0.28
C THR A 127 -1.89 4.74 1.18
N TYR A 128 -1.48 4.85 2.45
CA TYR A 128 -1.71 3.82 3.47
C TYR A 128 -3.20 3.46 3.61
N ASN A 129 -4.08 4.46 3.70
CA ASN A 129 -5.52 4.22 3.77
C ASN A 129 -6.06 3.60 2.49
N LEU A 130 -5.54 4.02 1.32
CA LEU A 130 -5.90 3.42 0.03
C LEU A 130 -5.48 1.94 -0.03
N CYS A 131 -4.30 1.59 0.45
CA CYS A 131 -3.84 0.20 0.53
C CYS A 131 -4.81 -0.65 1.35
N ARG A 132 -5.18 -0.21 2.55
CA ARG A 132 -6.11 -0.94 3.42
C ARG A 132 -7.49 -1.11 2.80
N ILE A 133 -8.02 -0.07 2.17
CA ILE A 133 -9.30 -0.16 1.44
C ILE A 133 -9.17 -1.17 0.30
N ASN A 134 -8.07 -1.14 -0.42
CA ASN A 134 -7.81 -2.04 -1.54
C ASN A 134 -7.75 -3.51 -1.08
N MET A 135 -7.10 -3.80 0.06
CA MET A 135 -7.12 -5.14 0.65
C MET A 135 -8.55 -5.64 0.90
N PHE A 136 -9.41 -4.82 1.50
CA PHE A 136 -10.82 -5.18 1.74
C PHE A 136 -11.60 -5.40 0.43
N LEU A 137 -11.38 -4.56 -0.59
CA LEU A 137 -12.06 -4.70 -1.88
C LEU A 137 -11.67 -5.97 -2.64
N HIS A 138 -10.51 -6.54 -2.30
CA HIS A 138 -10.05 -7.84 -2.83
C HIS A 138 -10.30 -9.01 -1.86
N ASP A 139 -11.24 -8.85 -0.93
CA ASP A 139 -11.67 -9.90 -0.01
C ASP A 139 -10.51 -10.48 0.84
N ILE A 140 -9.60 -9.62 1.26
CA ILE A 140 -8.57 -9.94 2.25
C ILE A 140 -9.04 -9.41 3.60
N ASP A 141 -9.30 -10.32 4.53
CA ASP A 141 -9.81 -10.00 5.85
C ASP A 141 -8.79 -9.18 6.67
N TYR A 142 -9.29 -8.40 7.62
CA TYR A 142 -8.47 -7.48 8.43
C TYR A 142 -7.41 -8.19 9.29
N ASP A 143 -7.62 -9.46 9.62
CA ASP A 143 -6.69 -10.32 10.36
C ASP A 143 -5.64 -11.00 9.45
N LYS A 144 -5.76 -10.82 8.13
CA LYS A 144 -4.88 -11.35 7.11
C LYS A 144 -3.93 -10.32 6.51
N PHE A 145 -3.98 -9.08 6.97
CA PHE A 145 -2.97 -8.09 6.59
C PHE A 145 -2.64 -7.14 7.74
N ASP A 146 -1.40 -6.71 7.77
CA ASP A 146 -0.91 -5.66 8.66
C ASP A 146 -0.13 -4.62 7.83
N ILE A 147 -0.72 -3.44 7.68
CA ILE A 147 -0.12 -2.32 6.98
C ILE A 147 0.18 -1.22 7.99
N ALA A 148 1.44 -0.83 8.10
CA ALA A 148 1.89 0.22 8.99
C ALA A 148 2.08 1.55 8.25
N CYS A 149 1.78 2.68 8.93
CA CYS A 149 1.95 4.02 8.37
C CYS A 149 3.16 4.70 9.01
N GLU A 150 4.35 4.38 8.50
CA GLU A 150 5.62 4.90 9.02
C GLU A 150 6.72 4.85 7.96
N ASP A 151 7.82 5.57 8.19
CA ASP A 151 9.02 5.52 7.34
C ASP A 151 9.78 4.21 7.60
N THR A 152 9.79 3.31 6.62
CA THR A 152 10.45 2.01 6.70
C THR A 152 11.95 2.11 6.99
N LEU A 153 12.63 3.10 6.44
CA LEU A 153 14.07 3.26 6.62
C LEU A 153 14.43 3.73 8.03
N LEU A 154 13.55 4.53 8.65
CA LEU A 154 13.80 5.14 9.96
C LEU A 154 13.09 4.43 11.11
N SER A 155 11.92 3.85 10.84
CA SER A 155 11.03 3.25 11.85
C SER A 155 10.36 1.98 11.29
N PRO A 156 11.12 0.87 11.13
CA PRO A 156 10.58 -0.39 10.63
C PRO A 156 9.59 -0.97 11.65
N GLN A 157 8.34 -1.14 11.24
CA GLN A 157 7.28 -1.62 12.13
C GLN A 157 7.16 -3.15 12.13
N HIS A 158 7.66 -3.82 11.09
CA HIS A 158 7.57 -5.27 10.92
C HIS A 158 8.91 -6.00 11.19
N TRP A 159 9.79 -5.38 11.98
CA TRP A 159 11.08 -5.98 12.33
C TRP A 159 10.92 -7.31 13.09
N ASP A 160 9.97 -7.36 14.03
CA ASP A 160 9.71 -8.55 14.85
C ASP A 160 8.81 -9.58 14.14
N ASP A 161 8.31 -9.24 12.96
CA ASP A 161 7.46 -10.14 12.15
C ASP A 161 8.26 -11.09 11.25
N GLU A 162 9.55 -10.94 11.18
CA GLU A 162 10.43 -11.82 10.39
C GLU A 162 10.39 -13.29 10.87
N PRO A 163 10.68 -14.26 10.00
CA PRO A 163 11.09 -14.12 8.62
C PRO A 163 9.90 -13.99 7.64
N PHE A 164 10.14 -13.28 6.53
CA PHE A 164 9.24 -13.22 5.37
C PHE A 164 9.77 -14.13 4.27
N GLU A 165 8.97 -15.11 3.81
CA GLU A 165 9.41 -15.98 2.71
C GLU A 165 9.32 -15.31 1.34
N VAL A 166 8.53 -14.25 1.23
CA VAL A 166 8.39 -13.43 0.02
C VAL A 166 8.44 -11.95 0.39
N ILE A 167 9.38 -11.24 -0.20
CA ILE A 167 9.46 -9.78 -0.16
C ILE A 167 9.36 -9.29 -1.60
N VAL A 168 8.44 -8.37 -1.83
CA VAL A 168 8.22 -7.71 -3.13
C VAL A 168 8.19 -6.22 -2.91
N SER A 169 8.86 -5.45 -3.75
CA SER A 169 8.83 -3.99 -3.61
C SER A 169 9.11 -3.28 -4.93
N ASN A 170 8.48 -2.13 -5.10
CA ASN A 170 8.87 -1.11 -6.05
C ASN A 170 9.05 0.20 -5.28
N PRO A 171 10.20 0.37 -4.59
CA PRO A 171 10.41 1.51 -3.70
C PRO A 171 10.55 2.81 -4.50
N PRO A 172 10.34 3.98 -3.86
CA PRO A 172 10.49 5.27 -4.51
C PRO A 172 11.94 5.52 -4.92
N TYR A 173 12.18 5.84 -6.19
CA TYR A 173 13.50 6.13 -6.73
C TYR A 173 13.93 7.57 -6.48
N SER A 174 15.24 7.76 -6.27
CA SER A 174 15.86 9.09 -6.08
C SER A 174 15.26 9.91 -4.94
N THR A 175 14.70 9.23 -3.95
CA THR A 175 14.14 9.86 -2.74
C THR A 175 15.25 10.25 -1.78
N LYS A 176 15.10 11.43 -1.18
CA LYS A 176 15.97 11.88 -0.10
C LYS A 176 15.60 11.17 1.21
N TRP A 177 16.61 10.80 1.98
CA TRP A 177 16.48 10.23 3.30
C TRP A 177 17.55 10.79 4.24
N LYS A 178 17.61 10.35 5.50
CA LYS A 178 18.63 10.83 6.43
C LYS A 178 20.05 10.37 6.04
N GLY A 179 20.17 9.12 5.59
CA GLY A 179 21.42 8.58 5.09
C GLY A 179 22.60 8.79 6.03
N ASP A 180 23.70 9.26 5.47
CA ASP A 180 24.97 9.55 6.15
C ASP A 180 24.92 10.76 7.10
N ASP A 181 23.84 11.55 7.10
CA ASP A 181 23.62 12.61 8.09
C ASP A 181 23.23 12.06 9.48
N ASP A 182 22.78 10.80 9.57
CA ASP A 182 22.37 10.17 10.84
C ASP A 182 23.33 9.04 11.23
N ILE A 183 24.28 9.37 12.10
CA ILE A 183 25.31 8.42 12.54
C ILE A 183 24.74 7.16 13.24
N THR A 184 23.50 7.22 13.73
CA THR A 184 22.88 6.06 14.37
C THR A 184 22.53 4.98 13.37
N LEU A 185 22.24 5.35 12.12
CA LEU A 185 21.87 4.42 11.06
C LEU A 185 23.02 3.51 10.62
N ILE A 186 24.30 3.92 10.80
CA ILE A 186 25.43 3.07 10.44
C ILE A 186 25.53 1.81 11.31
N ASN A 187 24.97 1.87 12.52
CA ASN A 187 24.94 0.74 13.45
C ASN A 187 23.60 -0.02 13.40
N ASP A 188 22.64 0.43 12.58
CA ASP A 188 21.41 -0.31 12.37
C ASP A 188 21.72 -1.66 11.71
N PRO A 189 21.23 -2.79 12.26
CA PRO A 189 21.56 -4.12 11.76
C PRO A 189 21.16 -4.36 10.30
N ARG A 190 20.24 -3.55 9.74
CA ARG A 190 19.86 -3.61 8.33
C ARG A 190 20.95 -3.01 7.42
N PHE A 191 21.64 -1.97 7.88
CA PHE A 191 22.63 -1.23 7.08
C PHE A 191 24.09 -1.55 7.46
N ALA A 192 24.34 -1.92 8.71
CA ALA A 192 25.67 -2.19 9.22
C ALA A 192 26.50 -3.21 8.39
N PRO A 193 25.91 -4.28 7.81
CA PRO A 193 26.66 -5.23 6.98
C PRO A 193 27.26 -4.61 5.72
N ALA A 194 26.68 -3.53 5.20
CA ALA A 194 27.21 -2.82 4.02
C ALA A 194 28.45 -1.96 4.36
N GLY A 195 28.65 -1.62 5.64
CA GLY A 195 29.77 -0.79 6.11
C GLY A 195 29.72 0.68 5.69
N VAL A 196 28.73 1.07 4.88
CA VAL A 196 28.51 2.43 4.39
C VAL A 196 27.02 2.64 4.14
N LEU A 197 26.54 3.84 4.45
CA LEU A 197 25.15 4.21 4.18
C LEU A 197 24.99 4.71 2.74
N ALA A 198 23.83 4.48 2.14
CA ALA A 198 23.48 5.08 0.88
C ALA A 198 23.47 6.63 1.01
N PRO A 199 23.85 7.38 -0.05
CA PRO A 199 23.88 8.84 0.00
C PRO A 199 22.49 9.40 0.36
N LYS A 200 22.44 10.44 1.20
CA LYS A 200 21.20 11.11 1.60
C LYS A 200 20.32 11.62 0.46
N SER A 201 20.90 11.78 -0.72
CA SER A 201 20.17 12.21 -1.92
C SER A 201 19.45 11.07 -2.65
N LYS A 202 19.75 9.81 -2.30
CA LYS A 202 19.26 8.62 -3.01
C LYS A 202 19.11 7.44 -2.05
N ALA A 203 17.89 7.19 -1.60
CA ALA A 203 17.56 6.07 -0.73
C ALA A 203 17.49 4.71 -1.45
N ASP A 204 17.66 4.68 -2.76
CA ASP A 204 17.42 3.52 -3.62
C ASP A 204 18.05 2.23 -3.07
N LEU A 205 19.34 2.29 -2.69
CA LEU A 205 20.08 1.14 -2.14
C LEU A 205 19.78 0.88 -0.65
N ALA A 206 19.10 1.79 0.04
CA ALA A 206 18.73 1.57 1.43
C ALA A 206 17.46 0.69 1.57
N PHE A 207 16.71 0.51 0.48
CA PHE A 207 15.55 -0.39 0.44
C PHE A 207 15.91 -1.84 0.06
N ILE A 208 17.15 -2.11 -0.32
CA ILE A 208 17.66 -3.43 -0.69
C ILE A 208 18.43 -4.06 0.47
#